data_cee162eb896dd27081c925eb74ae5c2c
#
_entry.id   cee162eb896dd27081c925eb74ae5c2c
#
_cell.length_a   1.000
_cell.length_b   1.000
_cell.length_c   1.000
_cell.angle_alpha   90.00
_cell.angle_beta   90.00
_cell.angle_gamma   90.00
#
_symmetry.space_group_name_H-M   'P 1'
#
loop_
_entity.id
_entity.type
_entity.pdbx_description
1 polymer ?
#
loop_
_entity_poly.entity_id
_entity_poly.type
_entity_poly.pdbx_seq_one_letter_code
_entity_poly.pdbx_strand_id
1 'polypeptide(L)'
;YEAHKKDYLIPQAVKLEYVALNIKDLADKQTVSAEEVQKAYDSKSVDLSPRAEIAHIFIPVMPNGDEASNAEIKAEVDKMAAELKTHPDSFAELAAKYSKDLSSSNKGGNLGYLSNSGGSGFGPEFDKAAFELGKGEVSDTVKSSLGYHVIKVLNVEAEPTLEQAKARIEAALKLKKAASAFNAAKEKLGEDTFNDPSSLAKAAANSGLKVESLDKWVTKAGAKEAGLPETLINAAFSDDVLKKKHNSEVIAINNETVWVIRAKEVREEKIAPFAEVKD
;
A
#
# COMPACT_ATOMS: atom_id res chain seq x y z
N TYR A 1 -7.65 -37.76 -23.14
CA TYR A 1 -7.92 -36.40 -23.64
C TYR A 1 -9.43 -36.09 -23.65
N GLU A 2 -10.26 -36.88 -24.33
CA GLU A 2 -11.71 -36.60 -24.43
C GLU A 2 -12.39 -36.55 -23.05
N ALA A 3 -12.03 -37.42 -22.10
CA ALA A 3 -12.55 -37.45 -20.74
C ALA A 3 -12.04 -36.32 -19.86
N HIS A 4 -10.92 -35.69 -20.25
CA HIS A 4 -10.16 -34.69 -19.46
C HIS A 4 -9.93 -33.39 -20.23
N LYS A 5 -10.77 -33.07 -21.23
CA LYS A 5 -10.63 -31.84 -22.04
C LYS A 5 -10.50 -30.55 -21.22
N LYS A 6 -11.16 -30.50 -20.06
CA LYS A 6 -11.10 -29.31 -19.18
C LYS A 6 -9.72 -29.08 -18.57
N ASP A 7 -8.90 -30.12 -18.43
CA ASP A 7 -7.57 -30.03 -17.86
C ASP A 7 -6.58 -29.36 -18.84
N TYR A 8 -6.98 -29.29 -20.11
CA TYR A 8 -6.21 -28.65 -21.20
C TYR A 8 -6.76 -27.31 -21.63
N LEU A 9 -7.47 -26.63 -20.72
CA LEU A 9 -8.03 -25.32 -20.98
C LEU A 9 -6.92 -24.26 -20.97
N ILE A 10 -6.75 -23.60 -22.11
CA ILE A 10 -5.94 -22.38 -22.22
C ILE A 10 -6.85 -21.21 -21.89
N PRO A 11 -6.66 -20.52 -20.75
CA PRO A 11 -7.56 -19.47 -20.32
C PRO A 11 -7.47 -18.25 -21.25
N GLN A 12 -8.57 -17.48 -21.28
CA GLN A 12 -8.57 -16.18 -21.90
C GLN A 12 -7.46 -15.30 -21.29
N ALA A 13 -6.73 -14.58 -22.14
CA ALA A 13 -5.66 -13.69 -21.71
C ALA A 13 -5.58 -12.45 -22.58
N VAL A 14 -5.01 -11.40 -22.05
CA VAL A 14 -4.84 -10.12 -22.73
C VAL A 14 -3.44 -9.58 -22.52
N LYS A 15 -2.87 -8.96 -23.57
CA LYS A 15 -1.76 -8.02 -23.43
C LYS A 15 -2.34 -6.62 -23.46
N LEU A 16 -1.88 -5.77 -22.59
CA LEU A 16 -2.41 -4.42 -22.42
C LEU A 16 -1.40 -3.36 -22.86
N GLU A 17 -1.91 -2.30 -23.39
CA GLU A 17 -1.26 -1.00 -23.40
C GLU A 17 -2.02 -0.08 -22.44
N TYR A 18 -1.32 0.89 -21.85
CA TYR A 18 -1.90 1.77 -20.86
C TYR A 18 -1.25 3.15 -20.87
N VAL A 19 -1.99 4.10 -20.33
CA VAL A 19 -1.50 5.43 -19.96
C VAL A 19 -1.67 5.56 -18.46
N ALA A 20 -0.59 5.92 -17.77
CA ALA A 20 -0.57 6.15 -16.32
C ALA A 20 -0.44 7.64 -16.03
N LEU A 21 -1.32 8.17 -15.19
CA LEU A 21 -1.20 9.51 -14.61
C LEU A 21 -0.92 9.36 -13.11
N ASN A 22 0.22 9.91 -12.67
CA ASN A 22 0.64 9.89 -11.28
C ASN A 22 0.73 11.32 -10.74
N ILE A 23 0.19 11.55 -9.54
CA ILE A 23 0.23 12.87 -8.91
C ILE A 23 1.68 13.35 -8.65
N LYS A 24 2.63 12.43 -8.41
CA LYS A 24 4.04 12.76 -8.18
C LYS A 24 4.69 13.40 -9.40
N ASP A 25 4.36 12.93 -10.60
CA ASP A 25 4.87 13.50 -11.86
C ASP A 25 4.39 14.94 -12.06
N LEU A 26 3.22 15.28 -11.52
CA LEU A 26 2.69 16.64 -11.50
C LEU A 26 3.30 17.46 -10.37
N ALA A 27 3.57 16.84 -9.21
CA ALA A 27 4.20 17.50 -8.06
C ALA A 27 5.63 17.94 -8.38
N ASP A 28 6.39 17.11 -9.11
CA ASP A 28 7.77 17.43 -9.51
C ASP A 28 7.85 18.68 -10.41
N LYS A 29 6.76 19.02 -11.10
CA LYS A 29 6.64 20.24 -11.90
C LYS A 29 6.24 21.49 -11.09
N GLN A 30 5.85 21.31 -9.82
CA GLN A 30 5.47 22.42 -8.94
C GLN A 30 6.68 23.08 -8.34
N THR A 31 6.61 24.40 -8.21
CA THR A 31 7.59 25.22 -7.48
C THR A 31 7.03 25.62 -6.12
N VAL A 32 7.89 25.64 -5.13
CA VAL A 32 7.59 26.07 -3.76
C VAL A 32 8.64 27.11 -3.35
N SER A 33 8.20 28.28 -2.88
CA SER A 33 9.10 29.33 -2.44
C SER A 33 9.56 29.11 -0.99
N ALA A 34 10.69 29.75 -0.63
CA ALA A 34 11.17 29.70 0.76
C ALA A 34 10.16 30.28 1.77
N GLU A 35 9.39 31.28 1.35
CA GLU A 35 8.33 31.90 2.17
C GLU A 35 7.18 30.92 2.43
N GLU A 36 6.79 30.13 1.40
CA GLU A 36 5.76 29.09 1.56
C GLU A 36 6.24 28.00 2.53
N VAL A 37 7.51 27.60 2.46
CA VAL A 37 8.11 26.64 3.38
C VAL A 37 8.10 27.19 4.81
N GLN A 38 8.57 28.42 5.01
CA GLN A 38 8.58 29.07 6.33
C GLN A 38 7.15 29.13 6.90
N LYS A 39 6.21 29.63 6.12
CA LYS A 39 4.79 29.71 6.53
C LYS A 39 4.21 28.36 6.89
N ALA A 40 4.52 27.31 6.13
CA ALA A 40 4.04 25.96 6.41
C ALA A 40 4.64 25.39 7.70
N TYR A 41 5.90 25.68 7.97
CA TYR A 41 6.59 25.31 9.21
C TYR A 41 5.95 26.01 10.41
N ASP A 42 5.82 27.34 10.37
CA ASP A 42 5.29 28.15 11.47
C ASP A 42 3.84 27.82 11.80
N SER A 43 3.02 27.56 10.75
CA SER A 43 1.60 27.20 10.90
C SER A 43 1.38 25.73 11.20
N LYS A 44 2.44 24.90 11.28
CA LYS A 44 2.37 23.44 11.44
C LYS A 44 1.39 22.77 10.46
N SER A 45 1.30 23.31 9.24
CA SER A 45 0.40 22.82 8.20
C SER A 45 0.87 21.52 7.55
N VAL A 46 2.11 21.11 7.82
CA VAL A 46 2.69 19.80 7.54
C VAL A 46 2.97 19.14 8.88
N ASP A 47 2.58 17.88 9.01
CA ASP A 47 2.83 17.13 10.25
C ASP A 47 4.34 16.89 10.42
N LEU A 48 4.91 17.59 11.36
CA LEU A 48 6.32 17.52 11.79
C LEU A 48 6.44 17.01 13.23
N SER A 49 5.36 16.46 13.78
CA SER A 49 5.34 15.93 15.15
C SER A 49 6.47 14.95 15.38
N PRO A 50 6.99 14.89 16.62
CA PRO A 50 7.97 13.88 17.01
C PRO A 50 7.48 12.48 16.62
N ARG A 51 8.40 11.62 16.19
CA ARG A 51 8.11 10.26 15.76
C ARG A 51 9.00 9.28 16.52
N ALA A 52 8.47 8.09 16.73
CA ALA A 52 9.25 6.99 17.27
C ALA A 52 9.23 5.82 16.29
N GLU A 53 10.37 5.20 16.07
CA GLU A 53 10.46 3.91 15.40
C GLU A 53 10.12 2.84 16.41
N ILE A 54 9.03 2.14 16.18
CA ILE A 54 8.40 1.26 17.15
C ILE A 54 8.43 -0.17 16.62
N ALA A 55 8.80 -1.10 17.48
CA ALA A 55 8.58 -2.52 17.28
C ALA A 55 7.58 -3.05 18.29
N HIS A 56 6.78 -4.06 17.90
CA HIS A 56 5.87 -4.72 18.82
C HIS A 56 5.85 -6.24 18.65
N ILE A 57 5.46 -6.91 19.73
CA ILE A 57 5.03 -8.31 19.74
C ILE A 57 3.55 -8.31 20.04
N PHE A 58 2.76 -8.85 19.15
CA PHE A 58 1.30 -8.89 19.25
C PHE A 58 0.79 -10.30 19.50
N ILE A 59 0.02 -10.48 20.56
CA ILE A 59 -0.67 -11.73 20.89
C ILE A 59 -2.17 -11.45 20.98
N PRO A 60 -3.00 -11.98 20.04
CA PRO A 60 -4.43 -11.75 20.03
C PRO A 60 -5.11 -12.44 21.21
N VAL A 61 -6.19 -11.85 21.71
CA VAL A 61 -7.12 -12.51 22.61
C VAL A 61 -8.29 -13.05 21.80
N MET A 62 -8.86 -14.17 22.25
CA MET A 62 -10.08 -14.70 21.63
C MET A 62 -11.28 -13.85 22.06
N PRO A 63 -12.05 -13.25 21.14
CA PRO A 63 -13.20 -12.42 21.49
C PRO A 63 -14.26 -13.14 22.33
N ASN A 64 -14.33 -14.47 22.18
CA ASN A 64 -15.24 -15.36 22.92
C ASN A 64 -14.47 -16.35 23.81
N GLY A 65 -13.18 -16.11 24.09
CA GLY A 65 -12.38 -16.90 25.00
C GLY A 65 -12.87 -16.73 26.42
N ASP A 66 -12.80 -17.81 27.22
CA ASP A 66 -13.09 -17.71 28.64
C ASP A 66 -12.05 -16.81 29.34
N GLU A 67 -12.45 -16.27 30.48
CA GLU A 67 -11.61 -15.34 31.25
C GLU A 67 -10.31 -16.01 31.73
N ALA A 68 -10.33 -17.32 31.98
CA ALA A 68 -9.17 -18.08 32.41
C ALA A 68 -8.12 -18.19 31.29
N SER A 69 -8.53 -18.53 30.07
CA SER A 69 -7.63 -18.59 28.90
C SER A 69 -6.98 -17.23 28.59
N ASN A 70 -7.75 -16.15 28.71
CA ASN A 70 -7.19 -14.81 28.50
C ASN A 70 -6.23 -14.39 29.63
N ALA A 71 -6.44 -14.87 30.87
CA ALA A 71 -5.53 -14.64 31.99
C ALA A 71 -4.21 -15.41 31.81
N GLU A 72 -4.25 -16.65 31.29
CA GLU A 72 -3.05 -17.42 30.95
C GLU A 72 -2.21 -16.74 29.86
N ILE A 73 -2.86 -16.29 28.76
CA ILE A 73 -2.20 -15.53 27.70
C ILE A 73 -1.54 -14.28 28.28
N LYS A 74 -2.26 -13.54 29.12
CA LYS A 74 -1.70 -12.35 29.79
C LYS A 74 -0.46 -12.68 30.60
N ALA A 75 -0.51 -13.75 31.39
CA ALA A 75 0.61 -14.15 32.24
C ALA A 75 1.86 -14.56 31.41
N GLU A 76 1.67 -15.17 30.24
CA GLU A 76 2.77 -15.46 29.31
C GLU A 76 3.37 -14.18 28.72
N VAL A 77 2.53 -13.24 28.32
CA VAL A 77 3.00 -11.94 27.79
C VAL A 77 3.68 -11.11 28.86
N ASP A 78 3.19 -11.15 30.10
CA ASP A 78 3.83 -10.47 31.25
C ASP A 78 5.25 -11.02 31.51
N LYS A 79 5.43 -12.33 31.44
CA LYS A 79 6.77 -12.96 31.55
C LYS A 79 7.68 -12.52 30.42
N MET A 80 7.16 -12.51 29.20
CA MET A 80 7.92 -12.06 28.02
C MET A 80 8.32 -10.59 28.14
N ALA A 81 7.41 -9.71 28.58
CA ALA A 81 7.71 -8.30 28.80
C ALA A 81 8.80 -8.13 29.86
N ALA A 82 8.71 -8.87 30.98
CA ALA A 82 9.72 -8.82 32.03
C ALA A 82 11.10 -9.31 31.55
N GLU A 83 11.16 -10.37 30.76
CA GLU A 83 12.39 -10.88 30.14
C GLU A 83 12.98 -9.82 29.20
N LEU A 84 12.17 -9.25 28.33
CA LEU A 84 12.60 -8.25 27.35
C LEU A 84 13.06 -6.92 27.98
N LYS A 85 12.59 -6.58 29.15
CA LYS A 85 13.12 -5.40 29.90
C LYS A 85 14.54 -5.62 30.38
N THR A 86 14.93 -6.87 30.67
CA THR A 86 16.29 -7.23 31.07
C THR A 86 17.18 -7.59 29.90
N HIS A 87 16.61 -8.11 28.83
CA HIS A 87 17.30 -8.55 27.61
C HIS A 87 16.66 -7.96 26.34
N PRO A 88 16.70 -6.62 26.14
CA PRO A 88 15.99 -5.96 25.04
C PRO A 88 16.49 -6.36 23.65
N ASP A 89 17.69 -6.90 23.54
CA ASP A 89 18.29 -7.35 22.26
C ASP A 89 17.59 -8.59 21.68
N SER A 90 16.96 -9.40 22.54
CA SER A 90 16.18 -10.57 22.11
C SER A 90 14.82 -10.23 21.50
N PHE A 91 14.44 -8.94 21.44
CA PHE A 91 13.11 -8.51 21.00
C PHE A 91 12.77 -8.99 19.59
N ALA A 92 13.71 -8.83 18.65
CA ALA A 92 13.47 -9.21 17.25
C ALA A 92 13.27 -10.74 17.09
N GLU A 93 14.01 -11.54 17.84
CA GLU A 93 13.88 -13.01 17.85
C GLU A 93 12.52 -13.43 18.43
N LEU A 94 12.13 -12.86 19.58
CA LEU A 94 10.85 -13.16 20.21
C LEU A 94 9.68 -12.66 19.36
N ALA A 95 9.81 -11.51 18.65
CA ALA A 95 8.82 -11.05 17.71
C ALA A 95 8.61 -12.05 16.56
N ALA A 96 9.68 -12.53 15.95
CA ALA A 96 9.60 -13.52 14.88
C ALA A 96 8.97 -14.85 15.34
N LYS A 97 9.21 -15.22 16.60
CA LYS A 97 8.73 -16.49 17.16
C LYS A 97 7.28 -16.45 17.65
N TYR A 98 6.87 -15.38 18.30
CA TYR A 98 5.62 -15.31 19.04
C TYR A 98 4.59 -14.34 18.48
N SER A 99 5.02 -13.25 17.81
CA SER A 99 4.10 -12.25 17.30
C SER A 99 3.17 -12.82 16.25
N LYS A 100 1.88 -12.50 16.38
CA LYS A 100 0.83 -12.85 15.41
C LYS A 100 0.55 -11.71 14.42
N ASP A 101 1.25 -10.60 14.51
CA ASP A 101 1.25 -9.60 13.45
C ASP A 101 2.17 -10.02 12.30
N LEU A 102 1.58 -10.61 11.28
CA LEU A 102 2.30 -11.11 10.10
C LEU A 102 2.98 -10.00 9.28
N SER A 103 2.56 -8.75 9.46
CA SER A 103 3.11 -7.60 8.72
C SER A 103 4.49 -7.18 9.24
N SER A 104 4.75 -7.41 10.53
CA SER A 104 5.97 -6.97 11.23
C SER A 104 6.79 -8.10 11.86
N SER A 105 6.19 -9.25 12.18
CA SER A 105 6.87 -10.33 12.92
C SER A 105 8.19 -10.76 12.29
N ASN A 106 8.24 -10.94 10.97
CA ASN A 106 9.43 -11.32 10.21
C ASN A 106 10.45 -10.19 10.02
N LYS A 107 10.12 -8.98 10.49
CA LYS A 107 10.99 -7.79 10.52
C LYS A 107 11.38 -7.42 11.96
N GLY A 108 11.38 -8.40 12.87
CA GLY A 108 11.66 -8.17 14.29
C GLY A 108 10.58 -7.37 15.01
N GLY A 109 9.35 -7.40 14.52
CA GLY A 109 8.22 -6.64 15.05
C GLY A 109 8.19 -5.16 14.61
N ASN A 110 9.11 -4.70 13.75
CA ASN A 110 9.26 -3.31 13.38
C ASN A 110 8.06 -2.80 12.56
N LEU A 111 7.37 -1.79 13.08
CA LEU A 111 6.25 -1.07 12.47
C LEU A 111 6.69 0.17 11.70
N GLY A 112 7.97 0.54 11.78
CA GLY A 112 8.50 1.79 11.26
C GLY A 112 8.25 2.99 12.18
N TYR A 113 8.36 4.19 11.62
CA TYR A 113 8.15 5.44 12.35
C TYR A 113 6.67 5.79 12.44
N LEU A 114 6.19 5.90 13.68
CA LEU A 114 4.84 6.34 14.00
C LEU A 114 4.91 7.73 14.65
N SER A 115 3.89 8.57 14.42
CA SER A 115 3.74 9.86 15.09
C SER A 115 2.60 9.82 16.10
N ASN A 116 2.75 10.55 17.19
CA ASN A 116 1.71 10.64 18.22
C ASN A 116 0.41 11.31 17.71
N SER A 117 0.50 12.08 16.63
CA SER A 117 -0.65 12.77 16.01
C SER A 117 -1.48 11.87 15.09
N GLY A 118 -0.89 10.79 14.57
CA GLY A 118 -1.52 9.95 13.54
C GLY A 118 -2.16 8.66 14.06
N GLY A 119 -1.82 8.24 15.27
CA GLY A 119 -2.20 6.95 15.84
C GLY A 119 -1.53 5.77 15.14
N SER A 120 -1.39 4.66 15.85
CA SER A 120 -0.77 3.43 15.34
C SER A 120 -1.74 2.50 14.60
N GLY A 121 -3.05 2.69 14.82
CA GLY A 121 -4.09 1.73 14.43
C GLY A 121 -4.32 0.60 15.45
N PHE A 122 -3.52 0.50 16.51
CA PHE A 122 -3.67 -0.50 17.57
C PHE A 122 -4.48 -0.01 18.77
N GLY A 123 -4.84 1.27 18.80
CA GLY A 123 -5.66 1.89 19.83
C GLY A 123 -4.89 2.83 20.76
N PRO A 124 -5.65 3.64 21.54
CA PRO A 124 -5.07 4.72 22.35
C PRO A 124 -4.16 4.21 23.47
N GLU A 125 -4.41 3.01 24.02
CA GLU A 125 -3.58 2.40 25.07
C GLU A 125 -2.19 2.04 24.51
N PHE A 126 -2.15 1.51 23.28
CA PHE A 126 -0.91 1.23 22.59
C PHE A 126 -0.14 2.53 22.31
N ASP A 127 -0.81 3.53 21.74
CA ASP A 127 -0.20 4.81 21.39
C ASP A 127 0.37 5.50 22.61
N LYS A 128 -0.39 5.55 23.71
CA LYS A 128 0.08 6.11 24.98
C LYS A 128 1.34 5.41 25.47
N ALA A 129 1.30 4.08 25.56
CA ALA A 129 2.45 3.31 26.04
C ALA A 129 3.69 3.49 25.15
N ALA A 130 3.50 3.47 23.82
CA ALA A 130 4.59 3.60 22.86
C ALA A 130 5.30 4.96 22.95
N PHE A 131 4.54 6.06 23.12
CA PHE A 131 5.10 7.42 23.13
C PHE A 131 5.53 7.90 24.53
N GLU A 132 5.26 7.14 25.59
CA GLU A 132 5.82 7.35 26.93
C GLU A 132 7.22 6.71 27.10
N LEU A 133 7.59 5.76 26.21
CA LEU A 133 8.88 5.08 26.23
C LEU A 133 10.00 5.90 25.59
N GLY A 134 11.17 5.83 26.19
CA GLY A 134 12.42 6.32 25.62
C GLY A 134 13.04 5.32 24.62
N LYS A 135 14.04 5.78 23.88
CA LYS A 135 14.80 4.94 22.95
C LYS A 135 15.43 3.75 23.67
N GLY A 136 15.20 2.56 23.14
CA GLY A 136 15.70 1.28 23.66
C GLY A 136 14.81 0.66 24.73
N GLU A 137 13.85 1.40 25.28
CA GLU A 137 12.97 0.91 26.34
C GLU A 137 11.92 -0.05 25.81
N VAL A 138 11.49 -0.96 26.69
CA VAL A 138 10.45 -1.96 26.47
C VAL A 138 9.31 -1.74 27.44
N SER A 139 8.08 -1.78 26.94
CA SER A 139 6.86 -1.61 27.75
C SER A 139 6.61 -2.79 28.69
N ASP A 140 5.74 -2.57 29.67
CA ASP A 140 4.95 -3.64 30.24
C ASP A 140 3.96 -4.20 29.21
N THR A 141 3.21 -5.23 29.58
CA THR A 141 2.13 -5.76 28.76
C THR A 141 1.06 -4.67 28.56
N VAL A 142 0.83 -4.29 27.32
CA VAL A 142 -0.19 -3.32 26.93
C VAL A 142 -1.40 -4.06 26.39
N LYS A 143 -2.59 -3.77 26.92
CA LYS A 143 -3.85 -4.35 26.44
C LYS A 143 -4.52 -3.38 25.48
N SER A 144 -4.86 -3.84 24.29
CA SER A 144 -5.72 -3.16 23.33
C SER A 144 -7.03 -3.92 23.11
N SER A 145 -7.91 -3.40 22.28
CA SER A 145 -9.12 -4.12 21.83
C SER A 145 -8.81 -5.38 21.02
N LEU A 146 -7.61 -5.46 20.43
CA LEU A 146 -7.17 -6.57 19.57
C LEU A 146 -6.49 -7.69 20.36
N GLY A 147 -5.88 -7.38 21.52
CA GLY A 147 -5.10 -8.31 22.30
C GLY A 147 -4.05 -7.64 23.18
N TYR A 148 -2.97 -8.37 23.42
CA TYR A 148 -1.84 -7.90 24.21
C TYR A 148 -0.65 -7.58 23.34
N HIS A 149 0.07 -6.52 23.72
CA HIS A 149 1.28 -6.06 23.05
C HIS A 149 2.42 -5.92 24.05
N VAL A 150 3.64 -6.22 23.60
CA VAL A 150 4.89 -5.75 24.19
C VAL A 150 5.51 -4.81 23.17
N ILE A 151 5.87 -3.61 23.58
CA ILE A 151 6.31 -2.54 22.69
C ILE A 151 7.77 -2.21 23.00
N LYS A 152 8.59 -1.99 21.96
CA LYS A 152 9.95 -1.48 22.07
C LYS A 152 10.12 -0.26 21.19
N VAL A 153 10.72 0.80 21.72
CA VAL A 153 11.12 1.97 20.93
C VAL A 153 12.55 1.77 20.42
N LEU A 154 12.69 1.67 19.11
CA LEU A 154 13.98 1.47 18.44
C LEU A 154 14.75 2.79 18.29
N ASN A 155 14.03 3.86 17.95
CA ASN A 155 14.58 5.19 17.79
C ASN A 155 13.53 6.26 18.08
N VAL A 156 13.98 7.48 18.43
CA VAL A 156 13.12 8.64 18.64
C VAL A 156 13.65 9.79 17.78
N GLU A 157 12.77 10.40 17.00
CA GLU A 157 13.01 11.61 16.24
C GLU A 157 12.22 12.76 16.88
N ALA A 158 12.93 13.77 17.39
CA ALA A 158 12.32 15.00 17.89
C ALA A 158 11.66 15.79 16.73
N GLU A 159 10.84 16.79 17.06
CA GLU A 159 10.35 17.75 16.08
C GLU A 159 11.55 18.38 15.35
N PRO A 160 11.60 18.27 14.01
CA PRO A 160 12.76 18.74 13.26
C PRO A 160 12.80 20.27 13.21
N THR A 161 13.99 20.84 13.17
CA THR A 161 14.16 22.26 12.83
C THR A 161 13.69 22.55 11.40
N LEU A 162 13.43 23.82 11.08
CA LEU A 162 13.05 24.22 9.71
C LEU A 162 14.04 23.68 8.65
N GLU A 163 15.33 23.78 8.91
CA GLU A 163 16.36 23.31 7.97
C GLU A 163 16.25 21.78 7.73
N GLN A 164 16.03 21.02 8.80
CA GLN A 164 15.85 19.57 8.72
C GLN A 164 14.52 19.17 8.05
N ALA A 165 13.46 19.97 8.24
CA ALA A 165 12.14 19.70 7.73
C ALA A 165 11.92 20.22 6.30
N LYS A 166 12.80 21.10 5.79
CA LYS A 166 12.63 21.84 4.53
C LYS A 166 12.21 20.93 3.36
N ALA A 167 12.99 19.88 3.08
CA ALA A 167 12.71 18.98 1.97
C ALA A 167 11.35 18.27 2.11
N ARG A 168 10.96 17.89 3.34
CA ARG A 168 9.68 17.27 3.63
C ARG A 168 8.52 18.23 3.44
N ILE A 169 8.67 19.48 3.88
CA ILE A 169 7.68 20.54 3.69
C ILE A 169 7.51 20.85 2.20
N GLU A 170 8.61 21.02 1.47
CA GLU A 170 8.59 21.27 0.03
C GLU A 170 7.85 20.15 -0.72
N ALA A 171 8.14 18.89 -0.41
CA ALA A 171 7.48 17.74 -1.02
C ALA A 171 5.96 17.74 -0.71
N ALA A 172 5.56 17.99 0.54
CA ALA A 172 4.15 18.04 0.93
C ALA A 172 3.41 19.18 0.23
N LEU A 173 4.02 20.36 0.14
CA LEU A 173 3.42 21.52 -0.55
C LEU A 173 3.32 21.28 -2.06
N LYS A 174 4.31 20.66 -2.69
CA LYS A 174 4.27 20.27 -4.10
C LYS A 174 3.12 19.30 -4.36
N LEU A 175 2.96 18.27 -3.53
CA LEU A 175 1.83 17.34 -3.63
C LEU A 175 0.49 18.03 -3.47
N LYS A 176 0.38 18.94 -2.50
CA LYS A 176 -0.84 19.73 -2.30
C LYS A 176 -1.18 20.60 -3.51
N LYS A 177 -0.19 21.26 -4.11
CA LYS A 177 -0.38 22.04 -5.34
C LYS A 177 -0.76 21.15 -6.52
N ALA A 178 -0.18 19.96 -6.60
CA ALA A 178 -0.45 19.01 -7.67
C ALA A 178 -1.85 18.38 -7.59
N ALA A 179 -2.50 18.34 -6.43
CA ALA A 179 -3.79 17.67 -6.27
C ALA A 179 -4.88 18.25 -7.19
N SER A 180 -4.97 19.57 -7.30
CA SER A 180 -5.92 20.22 -8.22
C SER A 180 -5.60 19.94 -9.68
N ALA A 181 -4.31 19.99 -10.04
CA ALA A 181 -3.84 19.68 -11.40
C ALA A 181 -4.08 18.20 -11.74
N PHE A 182 -3.93 17.29 -10.78
CA PHE A 182 -4.19 15.87 -10.95
C PHE A 182 -5.67 15.59 -11.26
N ASN A 183 -6.59 16.23 -10.53
CA ASN A 183 -8.02 16.08 -10.80
C ASN A 183 -8.39 16.59 -12.20
N ALA A 184 -7.92 17.78 -12.59
CA ALA A 184 -8.16 18.32 -13.93
C ALA A 184 -7.53 17.44 -15.03
N ALA A 185 -6.31 16.93 -14.82
CA ALA A 185 -5.65 16.04 -15.76
C ALA A 185 -6.36 14.68 -15.88
N LYS A 186 -6.89 14.16 -14.78
CA LYS A 186 -7.69 12.93 -14.76
C LYS A 186 -9.00 13.09 -15.56
N GLU A 187 -9.72 14.19 -15.37
CA GLU A 187 -10.94 14.49 -16.12
C GLU A 187 -10.64 14.60 -17.62
N LYS A 188 -9.62 15.39 -17.97
CA LYS A 188 -9.19 15.56 -19.36
C LYS A 188 -8.75 14.23 -19.99
N LEU A 189 -8.01 13.40 -19.29
CA LEU A 189 -7.61 12.07 -19.76
C LEU A 189 -8.85 11.21 -20.05
N GLY A 190 -9.86 11.24 -19.17
CA GLY A 190 -11.12 10.54 -19.38
C GLY A 190 -11.89 11.03 -20.61
N GLU A 191 -11.99 12.35 -20.81
CA GLU A 191 -12.62 12.94 -21.98
C GLU A 191 -11.89 12.57 -23.28
N ASP A 192 -10.56 12.72 -23.30
CA ASP A 192 -9.74 12.43 -24.49
C ASP A 192 -9.83 10.94 -24.88
N THR A 193 -9.83 10.02 -23.91
CA THR A 193 -9.94 8.58 -24.17
C THR A 193 -11.35 8.14 -24.54
N PHE A 194 -12.37 8.82 -24.08
CA PHE A 194 -13.77 8.61 -24.49
C PHE A 194 -14.02 9.08 -25.92
N ASN A 195 -13.50 10.27 -26.29
CA ASN A 195 -13.66 10.84 -27.62
C ASN A 195 -12.90 10.09 -28.71
N ASP A 196 -11.79 9.42 -28.36
CA ASP A 196 -11.06 8.51 -29.26
C ASP A 196 -10.92 7.13 -28.59
N PRO A 197 -11.98 6.30 -28.61
CA PRO A 197 -11.97 5.01 -27.92
C PRO A 197 -11.05 3.98 -28.57
N SER A 198 -10.54 4.25 -29.76
CA SER A 198 -9.74 3.30 -30.54
C SER A 198 -8.23 3.43 -30.36
N SER A 199 -7.75 4.46 -29.65
CA SER A 199 -6.33 4.72 -29.43
C SER A 199 -6.07 5.46 -28.13
N LEU A 200 -4.94 5.15 -27.47
CA LEU A 200 -4.43 5.91 -26.32
C LEU A 200 -3.46 7.03 -26.74
N ALA A 201 -2.97 7.01 -27.99
CA ALA A 201 -1.88 7.88 -28.44
C ALA A 201 -2.20 9.37 -28.31
N LYS A 202 -3.41 9.79 -28.74
CA LYS A 202 -3.84 11.17 -28.71
C LYS A 202 -4.04 11.66 -27.27
N ALA A 203 -4.70 10.86 -26.43
CA ALA A 203 -4.93 11.18 -25.02
C ALA A 203 -3.61 11.28 -24.25
N ALA A 204 -2.67 10.38 -24.53
CA ALA A 204 -1.33 10.43 -23.98
C ALA A 204 -0.59 11.71 -24.37
N ALA A 205 -0.57 12.05 -25.68
CA ALA A 205 0.07 13.26 -26.18
C ALA A 205 -0.52 14.54 -25.59
N ASN A 206 -1.85 14.66 -25.54
CA ASN A 206 -2.56 15.80 -24.95
C ASN A 206 -2.27 16.00 -23.46
N SER A 207 -1.99 14.92 -22.76
CA SER A 207 -1.69 14.93 -21.30
C SER A 207 -0.19 14.96 -21.01
N GLY A 208 0.67 14.93 -22.04
CA GLY A 208 2.13 14.85 -21.87
C GLY A 208 2.59 13.53 -21.22
N LEU A 209 1.81 12.47 -21.43
CA LEU A 209 2.05 11.12 -20.92
C LEU A 209 2.55 10.22 -22.05
N LYS A 210 2.97 9.01 -21.70
CA LYS A 210 3.40 7.99 -22.67
C LYS A 210 2.43 6.82 -22.66
N VAL A 211 2.27 6.19 -23.82
CA VAL A 211 1.62 4.88 -23.90
C VAL A 211 2.68 3.82 -23.57
N GLU A 212 2.37 3.02 -22.56
CA GLU A 212 3.22 1.91 -22.11
C GLU A 212 2.56 0.58 -22.46
N SER A 213 3.34 -0.50 -22.51
CA SER A 213 2.86 -1.84 -22.83
C SER A 213 3.17 -2.85 -21.74
N LEU A 214 2.19 -3.67 -21.43
CA LEU A 214 2.35 -4.92 -20.69
C LEU A 214 2.38 -6.07 -21.72
N ASP A 215 3.59 -6.45 -22.15
CA ASP A 215 3.78 -7.44 -23.23
C ASP A 215 3.64 -8.90 -22.74
N LYS A 216 3.43 -9.11 -21.44
CA LYS A 216 3.10 -10.42 -20.87
C LYS A 216 1.61 -10.72 -21.00
N TRP A 217 1.28 -11.98 -21.33
CA TRP A 217 -0.10 -12.44 -21.26
C TRP A 217 -0.61 -12.42 -19.83
N VAL A 218 -1.66 -11.67 -19.61
CA VAL A 218 -2.35 -11.56 -18.31
C VAL A 218 -3.65 -12.34 -18.39
N THR A 219 -3.81 -13.33 -17.51
CA THR A 219 -5.09 -14.03 -17.29
C THR A 219 -5.80 -13.39 -16.09
N LYS A 220 -7.12 -13.58 -15.97
CA LYS A 220 -7.88 -13.05 -14.83
C LYS A 220 -7.37 -13.60 -13.49
N ALA A 221 -7.03 -14.89 -13.44
CA ALA A 221 -6.46 -15.54 -12.26
C ALA A 221 -5.07 -14.99 -11.94
N GLY A 222 -4.16 -14.95 -12.94
CA GLY A 222 -2.80 -14.47 -12.74
C GLY A 222 -2.72 -12.98 -12.35
N ALA A 223 -3.66 -12.15 -12.84
CA ALA A 223 -3.76 -10.76 -12.41
C ALA A 223 -4.14 -10.64 -10.92
N LYS A 224 -5.06 -11.49 -10.46
CA LYS A 224 -5.47 -11.57 -9.06
C LYS A 224 -4.34 -12.06 -8.16
N GLU A 225 -3.63 -13.10 -8.57
CA GLU A 225 -2.45 -13.63 -7.88
C GLU A 225 -1.31 -12.60 -7.79
N ALA A 226 -1.15 -11.76 -8.82
CA ALA A 226 -0.19 -10.66 -8.84
C ALA A 226 -0.64 -9.46 -7.98
N GLY A 227 -1.80 -9.50 -7.34
CA GLY A 227 -2.31 -8.43 -6.47
C GLY A 227 -2.76 -7.18 -7.22
N LEU A 228 -3.11 -7.28 -8.51
CA LEU A 228 -3.65 -6.14 -9.25
C LEU A 228 -5.03 -5.74 -8.71
N PRO A 229 -5.38 -4.45 -8.70
CA PRO A 229 -6.68 -3.98 -8.26
C PRO A 229 -7.83 -4.66 -9.01
N GLU A 230 -8.87 -5.04 -8.31
CA GLU A 230 -10.02 -5.71 -8.90
C GLU A 230 -10.71 -4.86 -9.98
N THR A 231 -10.73 -3.54 -9.79
CA THR A 231 -11.22 -2.58 -10.79
C THR A 231 -10.45 -2.66 -12.10
N LEU A 232 -9.11 -2.78 -12.03
CA LEU A 232 -8.25 -2.95 -13.20
C LEU A 232 -8.51 -4.29 -13.89
N ILE A 233 -8.63 -5.38 -13.12
CA ILE A 233 -8.91 -6.71 -13.63
C ILE A 233 -10.27 -6.72 -14.35
N ASN A 234 -11.30 -6.16 -13.73
CA ASN A 234 -12.63 -6.11 -14.30
C ASN A 234 -12.67 -5.30 -15.60
N ALA A 235 -11.97 -4.16 -15.63
CA ALA A 235 -11.86 -3.36 -16.85
C ALA A 235 -11.12 -4.10 -17.97
N ALA A 236 -9.97 -4.73 -17.66
CA ALA A 236 -9.17 -5.47 -18.64
C ALA A 236 -9.92 -6.63 -19.29
N PHE A 237 -10.84 -7.27 -18.55
CA PHE A 237 -11.66 -8.39 -19.02
C PHE A 237 -13.11 -8.01 -19.35
N SER A 238 -13.40 -6.71 -19.52
CA SER A 238 -14.70 -6.22 -19.95
C SER A 238 -14.92 -6.44 -21.46
N ASP A 239 -16.15 -6.50 -21.90
CA ASP A 239 -16.51 -6.59 -23.31
C ASP A 239 -16.03 -5.38 -24.12
N ASP A 240 -15.99 -4.19 -23.51
CA ASP A 240 -15.51 -2.98 -24.17
C ASP A 240 -14.02 -3.08 -24.49
N VAL A 241 -13.21 -3.55 -23.57
CA VAL A 241 -11.77 -3.69 -23.77
C VAL A 241 -11.43 -4.90 -24.63
N LEU A 242 -12.02 -6.08 -24.35
CA LEU A 242 -11.65 -7.32 -25.06
C LEU A 242 -12.25 -7.42 -26.46
N LYS A 243 -13.58 -7.17 -26.57
CA LYS A 243 -14.31 -7.41 -27.84
C LYS A 243 -14.35 -6.19 -28.73
N LYS A 244 -14.71 -5.02 -28.17
CA LYS A 244 -14.79 -3.78 -28.93
C LYS A 244 -13.41 -3.14 -29.12
N LYS A 245 -12.42 -3.56 -28.33
CA LYS A 245 -11.06 -2.99 -28.30
C LYS A 245 -11.08 -1.48 -28.07
N HIS A 246 -12.00 -1.03 -27.21
CA HIS A 246 -12.07 0.34 -26.77
C HIS A 246 -11.11 0.56 -25.59
N ASN A 247 -10.77 1.84 -25.35
CA ASN A 247 -10.13 2.25 -24.11
C ASN A 247 -11.07 2.00 -22.94
N SER A 248 -10.51 1.67 -21.78
CA SER A 248 -11.27 1.66 -20.53
C SER A 248 -11.64 3.08 -20.08
N GLU A 249 -12.55 3.18 -19.15
CA GLU A 249 -12.66 4.37 -18.30
C GLU A 249 -11.37 4.58 -17.48
N VAL A 250 -11.26 5.74 -16.84
CA VAL A 250 -10.15 6.05 -15.93
C VAL A 250 -10.27 5.19 -14.67
N ILE A 251 -9.28 4.36 -14.43
CA ILE A 251 -9.24 3.38 -13.34
C ILE A 251 -8.31 3.90 -12.23
N ALA A 252 -8.83 4.04 -11.01
CA ALA A 252 -8.01 4.32 -9.85
C ALA A 252 -7.22 3.06 -9.46
N ILE A 253 -5.90 3.14 -9.53
CA ILE A 253 -5.00 2.10 -9.04
C ILE A 253 -4.80 2.28 -7.53
N ASN A 254 -4.62 3.52 -7.12
CA ASN A 254 -4.57 3.96 -5.74
C ASN A 254 -4.95 5.46 -5.67
N ASN A 255 -4.79 6.09 -4.50
CA ASN A 255 -5.13 7.52 -4.31
C ASN A 255 -4.22 8.48 -5.09
N GLU A 256 -3.09 8.03 -5.61
CA GLU A 256 -2.07 8.85 -6.28
C GLU A 256 -1.93 8.53 -7.78
N THR A 257 -2.53 7.43 -8.25
CA THR A 257 -2.30 6.92 -9.61
C THR A 257 -3.60 6.46 -10.24
N VAL A 258 -3.83 6.90 -11.46
CA VAL A 258 -4.92 6.40 -12.31
C VAL A 258 -4.37 5.88 -13.63
N TRP A 259 -5.01 4.85 -14.16
CA TRP A 259 -4.71 4.28 -15.46
C TRP A 259 -5.91 4.34 -16.38
N VAL A 260 -5.63 4.43 -17.69
CA VAL A 260 -6.54 4.02 -18.76
C VAL A 260 -5.84 2.91 -19.53
N ILE A 261 -6.53 1.83 -19.76
CA ILE A 261 -5.99 0.64 -20.43
C ILE A 261 -6.70 0.35 -21.74
N ARG A 262 -6.03 -0.40 -22.60
CA ARG A 262 -6.54 -0.91 -23.86
C ARG A 262 -5.96 -2.30 -24.13
N ALA A 263 -6.74 -3.18 -24.75
CA ALA A 263 -6.23 -4.46 -25.21
C ALA A 263 -5.34 -4.26 -26.45
N LYS A 264 -4.05 -4.61 -26.32
CA LYS A 264 -3.10 -4.69 -27.42
C LYS A 264 -3.31 -5.97 -28.21
N GLU A 265 -3.36 -7.09 -27.52
CA GLU A 265 -3.63 -8.42 -28.07
C GLU A 265 -4.61 -9.17 -27.14
N VAL A 266 -5.49 -9.95 -27.73
CA VAL A 266 -6.44 -10.80 -26.99
C VAL A 266 -6.26 -12.24 -27.44
N ARG A 267 -6.18 -13.14 -26.47
CA ARG A 267 -6.24 -14.57 -26.68
C ARG A 267 -7.51 -15.10 -26.06
N GLU A 268 -8.38 -15.64 -26.92
CA GLU A 268 -9.61 -16.26 -26.45
C GLU A 268 -9.34 -17.57 -25.71
N GLU A 269 -10.27 -17.91 -24.81
CA GLU A 269 -10.26 -19.20 -24.15
C GLU A 269 -10.43 -20.32 -25.18
N LYS A 270 -9.57 -21.31 -25.15
CA LYS A 270 -9.66 -22.50 -26.02
C LYS A 270 -9.16 -23.75 -25.32
N ILE A 271 -9.68 -24.90 -25.72
CA ILE A 271 -9.10 -26.17 -25.33
C ILE A 271 -7.88 -26.43 -26.24
N ALA A 272 -6.73 -26.73 -25.64
CA ALA A 272 -5.54 -27.08 -26.41
C ALA A 272 -5.82 -28.30 -27.31
N PRO A 273 -5.50 -28.24 -28.61
CA PRO A 273 -5.68 -29.40 -29.49
C PRO A 273 -4.87 -30.61 -28.98
N PHE A 274 -5.39 -31.81 -29.18
CA PHE A 274 -4.71 -33.05 -28.79
C PHE A 274 -3.27 -33.14 -29.30
N ALA A 275 -3.01 -32.60 -30.50
CA ALA A 275 -1.68 -32.56 -31.08
C ALA A 275 -0.66 -31.73 -30.29
N GLU A 276 -1.10 -30.72 -29.55
CA GLU A 276 -0.24 -29.82 -28.73
C GLU A 276 0.01 -30.36 -27.31
N VAL A 277 -0.74 -31.40 -26.88
CA VAL A 277 -0.71 -31.95 -25.50
C VAL A 277 -0.40 -33.44 -25.46
N LYS A 278 0.18 -33.96 -26.53
CA LYS A 278 0.37 -35.41 -26.80
C LYS A 278 1.60 -36.01 -26.12
N ASP A 279 2.51 -35.19 -25.56
CA ASP A 279 3.77 -35.61 -24.94
C ASP A 279 3.65 -35.84 -23.42
#